data_ec71cccc89fcd5b5faae82e188abc5ab
#
_entry.id   ec71cccc89fcd5b5faae82e188abc5ab
#
_cell.length_a   1.000
_cell.length_b   1.000
_cell.length_c   1.000
_cell.angle_alpha   90.00
_cell.angle_beta   90.00
_cell.angle_gamma   90.00
#
_symmetry.space_group_name_H-M   'P 1'
#
loop_
_entity.id
_entity.type
_entity.pdbx_description
1 polymer ?
#
loop_
_entity_poly.entity_id
_entity_poly.type
_entity_poly.pdbx_seq_one_letter_code
_entity_poly.pdbx_strand_id
1 'polypeptide(L)'
;WIITRNTILYNVAFFIVGNALAITIAILINEIQSRVAKKAYQSLILLPYLMSWVIVSYLAYTFLSAETGMFNKSILEPLGLEAVNWYQEKKYWPFILIFVSVWKSVGYSMIIYLSSVVGISMDYFEAAKIDGASKWQQIKYITLPLLKPTLITLFILSVGQIFRSDFGLFYQVPMRS
;
A
#
# COMPACT_ATOMS: atom_id res chain seq x y z
N TRP A 1 4.61 20.24 -19.12
CA TRP A 1 3.97 20.60 -17.84
C TRP A 1 2.97 19.54 -17.34
N ILE A 2 2.09 19.02 -18.18
CA ILE A 2 1.08 18.00 -17.80
C ILE A 2 1.76 16.74 -17.27
N ILE A 3 2.78 16.24 -17.96
CA ILE A 3 3.52 15.03 -17.57
C ILE A 3 4.16 15.23 -16.19
N THR A 4 4.90 16.32 -16.01
CA THR A 4 5.59 16.62 -14.73
C THR A 4 4.59 16.74 -13.59
N ARG A 5 3.50 17.47 -13.79
CA ARG A 5 2.43 17.60 -12.80
C ARG A 5 1.85 16.25 -12.40
N ASN A 6 1.50 15.42 -13.39
CA ASN A 6 0.90 14.11 -13.12
C ASN A 6 1.90 13.19 -12.40
N THR A 7 3.17 13.17 -12.80
CA THR A 7 4.21 12.38 -12.12
C THR A 7 4.33 12.77 -10.66
N ILE A 8 4.37 14.08 -10.35
CA ILE A 8 4.43 14.56 -8.98
C ILE A 8 3.18 14.14 -8.19
N LEU A 9 1.97 14.36 -8.76
CA LEU A 9 0.72 14.01 -8.09
C LEU A 9 0.62 12.51 -7.76
N TYR A 10 1.00 11.64 -8.70
CA TYR A 10 1.01 10.20 -8.45
C TYR A 10 2.03 9.82 -7.37
N ASN A 11 3.26 10.34 -7.43
CA ASN A 11 4.28 10.04 -6.41
C ASN A 11 3.86 10.52 -5.02
N VAL A 12 3.25 11.70 -4.90
CA VAL A 12 2.69 12.19 -3.64
C VAL A 12 1.56 11.28 -3.14
N ALA A 13 0.64 10.87 -4.02
CA ALA A 13 -0.43 9.95 -3.66
C ALA A 13 0.10 8.58 -3.22
N PHE A 14 1.06 8.01 -3.95
CA PHE A 14 1.72 6.74 -3.59
C PHE A 14 2.40 6.84 -2.23
N PHE A 15 3.08 7.94 -1.96
CA PHE A 15 3.75 8.17 -0.69
C PHE A 15 2.74 8.24 0.46
N ILE A 16 1.72 9.10 0.35
CA ILE A 16 0.75 9.31 1.45
C ILE A 16 -0.04 8.02 1.71
N VAL A 17 -0.68 7.46 0.68
CA VAL A 17 -1.53 6.27 0.84
C VAL A 17 -0.70 5.04 1.22
N GLY A 18 0.46 4.85 0.57
CA GLY A 18 1.35 3.73 0.83
C GLY A 18 1.89 3.72 2.26
N ASN A 19 2.38 4.87 2.76
CA ASN A 19 2.90 4.94 4.13
C ASN A 19 1.79 4.84 5.19
N ALA A 20 0.62 5.46 4.96
CA ALA A 20 -0.51 5.33 5.88
C ALA A 20 -0.93 3.87 6.05
N LEU A 21 -1.06 3.13 4.94
CA LEU A 21 -1.38 1.70 4.98
C LEU A 21 -0.24 0.87 5.59
N ALA A 22 1.01 1.13 5.21
CA ALA A 22 2.16 0.40 5.71
C ALA A 22 2.33 0.54 7.23
N ILE A 23 2.18 1.74 7.77
CA ILE A 23 2.20 2.00 9.22
C ILE A 23 1.05 1.28 9.91
N THR A 24 -0.16 1.39 9.37
CA THR A 24 -1.35 0.73 9.93
C THR A 24 -1.15 -0.79 9.99
N ILE A 25 -0.73 -1.40 8.90
CA ILE A 25 -0.49 -2.85 8.83
C ILE A 25 0.66 -3.26 9.78
N ALA A 26 1.74 -2.48 9.85
CA ALA A 26 2.86 -2.75 10.75
C ALA A 26 2.43 -2.78 12.22
N ILE A 27 1.60 -1.82 12.64
CA ILE A 27 1.04 -1.77 13.98
C ILE A 27 0.13 -2.98 14.24
N LEU A 28 -0.78 -3.29 13.31
CA LEU A 28 -1.68 -4.45 13.44
C LEU A 28 -0.91 -5.77 13.52
N ILE A 29 0.10 -5.97 12.69
CA ILE A 29 0.94 -7.17 12.74
C ILE A 29 1.72 -7.24 14.06
N ASN A 30 2.13 -6.10 14.61
CA ASN A 30 2.86 -6.10 15.88
C ASN A 30 2.00 -6.59 17.04
N GLU A 31 0.69 -6.36 17.02
CA GLU A 31 -0.26 -6.82 18.05
C GLU A 31 -0.54 -8.34 17.97
N ILE A 32 -0.16 -9.01 16.88
CA ILE A 32 -0.37 -10.47 16.74
C ILE A 32 0.58 -11.22 17.69
N GLN A 33 0.01 -12.00 18.60
CA GLN A 33 0.77 -12.76 19.59
C GLN A 33 1.42 -14.03 19.01
N SER A 34 0.74 -14.70 18.06
CA SER A 34 1.26 -15.92 17.45
C SER A 34 2.42 -15.61 16.50
N ARG A 35 3.60 -16.14 16.80
CA ARG A 35 4.80 -15.97 15.95
C ARG A 35 4.61 -16.56 14.56
N VAL A 36 3.89 -17.66 14.44
CA VAL A 36 3.63 -18.33 13.16
C VAL A 36 2.69 -17.47 12.30
N ALA A 37 1.58 -17.02 12.90
CA ALA A 37 0.62 -16.15 12.21
C ALA A 37 1.28 -14.83 11.77
N LYS A 38 2.10 -14.21 12.65
CA LYS A 38 2.84 -12.98 12.33
C LYS A 38 3.73 -13.17 11.10
N LYS A 39 4.52 -14.25 11.04
CA LYS A 39 5.38 -14.55 9.88
C LYS A 39 4.57 -14.86 8.63
N ALA A 40 3.46 -15.59 8.74
CA ALA A 40 2.59 -15.89 7.61
C ALA A 40 1.99 -14.62 6.99
N TYR A 41 1.43 -13.71 7.80
CA TYR A 41 0.91 -12.42 7.30
C TYR A 41 2.00 -11.55 6.68
N GLN A 42 3.19 -11.47 7.28
CA GLN A 42 4.32 -10.74 6.70
C GLN A 42 4.68 -11.29 5.31
N SER A 43 4.77 -12.61 5.17
CA SER A 43 5.11 -13.24 3.88
C SER A 43 4.04 -13.02 2.83
N LEU A 44 2.75 -13.15 3.19
CA LEU A 44 1.62 -12.94 2.28
C LEU A 44 1.56 -11.49 1.78
N ILE A 45 1.74 -10.51 2.68
CA ILE A 45 1.67 -9.09 2.33
C ILE A 45 2.92 -8.67 1.53
N LEU A 46 4.06 -9.34 1.72
CA LEU A 46 5.27 -9.09 0.93
C LEU A 46 5.23 -9.71 -0.47
N LEU A 47 4.43 -10.75 -0.68
CA LEU A 47 4.40 -11.51 -1.94
C LEU A 47 4.18 -10.63 -3.18
N PRO A 48 3.24 -9.67 -3.22
CA PRO A 48 3.06 -8.79 -4.38
C PRO A 48 4.31 -7.99 -4.73
N TYR A 49 5.10 -7.59 -3.76
CA TYR A 49 6.35 -6.85 -4.00
C TYR A 49 7.35 -7.65 -4.84
N LEU A 50 7.41 -8.97 -4.64
CA LEU A 50 8.32 -9.87 -5.33
C LEU A 50 7.87 -10.22 -6.75
N MET A 51 6.62 -9.92 -7.12
CA MET A 51 6.10 -10.19 -8.45
C MET A 51 6.65 -9.20 -9.48
N SER A 52 6.89 -9.68 -10.70
CA SER A 52 7.23 -8.78 -11.81
C SER A 52 6.02 -7.93 -12.23
N TRP A 53 6.27 -6.76 -12.82
CA TRP A 53 5.19 -5.91 -13.35
C TRP A 53 4.38 -6.60 -14.45
N VAL A 54 4.99 -7.50 -15.21
CA VAL A 54 4.29 -8.30 -16.23
C VAL A 54 3.22 -9.17 -15.59
N ILE A 55 3.55 -9.90 -14.53
CA ILE A 55 2.56 -10.71 -13.79
C ILE A 55 1.46 -9.84 -13.20
N VAL A 56 1.82 -8.70 -12.61
CA VAL A 56 0.85 -7.76 -12.03
C VAL A 56 -0.09 -7.22 -13.12
N SER A 57 0.40 -6.93 -14.32
CA SER A 57 -0.44 -6.46 -15.43
C SER A 57 -1.44 -7.53 -15.90
N TYR A 58 -1.02 -8.77 -16.00
CA TYR A 58 -1.94 -9.87 -16.32
C TYR A 58 -2.98 -10.11 -15.24
N LEU A 59 -2.60 -10.01 -13.96
CA LEU A 59 -3.58 -10.04 -12.86
C LEU A 59 -4.58 -8.89 -12.99
N ALA A 60 -4.12 -7.66 -13.18
CA ALA A 60 -5.01 -6.50 -13.38
C ALA A 60 -5.96 -6.74 -14.56
N TYR A 61 -5.47 -7.30 -15.66
CA TYR A 61 -6.29 -7.65 -16.82
C TYR A 61 -7.36 -8.69 -16.49
N THR A 62 -7.01 -9.73 -15.75
CA THR A 62 -7.97 -10.77 -15.33
C THR A 62 -9.11 -10.19 -14.49
N PHE A 63 -8.83 -9.14 -13.70
CA PHE A 63 -9.86 -8.48 -12.92
C PHE A 63 -10.66 -7.45 -13.71
N LEU A 64 -10.01 -6.70 -14.61
CA LEU A 64 -10.55 -5.48 -15.23
C LEU A 64 -10.96 -5.67 -16.71
N SER A 65 -10.80 -6.86 -17.31
CA SER A 65 -11.24 -7.12 -18.70
C SER A 65 -12.74 -6.83 -18.85
N ALA A 66 -13.12 -6.18 -19.96
CA ALA A 66 -14.52 -5.83 -20.22
C ALA A 66 -15.40 -7.08 -20.38
N GLU A 67 -14.91 -8.10 -21.10
CA GLU A 67 -15.70 -9.29 -21.45
C GLU A 67 -15.60 -10.40 -20.41
N THR A 68 -14.42 -10.62 -19.84
CA THR A 68 -14.12 -11.76 -18.97
C THR A 68 -13.73 -11.34 -17.56
N GLY A 69 -13.63 -10.05 -17.28
CA GLY A 69 -13.13 -9.52 -16.02
C GLY A 69 -13.99 -9.91 -14.82
N MET A 70 -13.30 -10.32 -13.77
CA MET A 70 -13.95 -10.77 -12.53
C MET A 70 -14.83 -9.66 -11.91
N PHE A 71 -14.41 -8.37 -11.99
CA PHE A 71 -15.22 -7.27 -11.48
C PHE A 71 -16.56 -7.12 -12.19
N ASN A 72 -16.57 -7.21 -13.52
CA ASN A 72 -17.80 -7.11 -14.29
C ASN A 72 -18.71 -8.31 -14.01
N LYS A 73 -18.19 -9.54 -14.11
CA LYS A 73 -19.00 -10.76 -13.98
C LYS A 73 -19.43 -11.08 -12.55
N SER A 74 -18.57 -10.87 -11.56
CA SER A 74 -18.84 -11.31 -10.19
C SER A 74 -19.42 -10.22 -9.30
N ILE A 75 -19.32 -8.94 -9.71
CA ILE A 75 -19.79 -7.82 -8.90
C ILE A 75 -20.87 -7.02 -9.64
N LEU A 76 -20.58 -6.51 -10.84
CA LEU A 76 -21.52 -5.60 -11.53
C LEU A 76 -22.73 -6.35 -12.08
N GLU A 77 -22.52 -7.46 -12.76
CA GLU A 77 -23.60 -8.25 -13.37
C GLU A 77 -24.62 -8.77 -12.34
N PRO A 78 -24.22 -9.36 -11.18
CA PRO A 78 -25.17 -9.77 -10.14
C PRO A 78 -25.93 -8.62 -9.49
N LEU A 79 -25.36 -7.39 -9.51
CA LEU A 79 -26.00 -6.17 -9.01
C LEU A 79 -26.90 -5.48 -10.06
N GLY A 80 -27.01 -6.06 -11.27
CA GLY A 80 -27.82 -5.50 -12.36
C GLY A 80 -27.20 -4.24 -12.98
N LEU A 81 -25.90 -4.02 -12.80
CA LEU A 81 -25.18 -2.87 -13.36
C LEU A 81 -24.55 -3.26 -14.71
N GLU A 82 -24.45 -2.27 -15.62
CA GLU A 82 -23.83 -2.47 -16.92
C GLU A 82 -22.33 -2.76 -16.79
N ALA A 83 -21.81 -3.64 -17.67
CA ALA A 83 -20.39 -3.93 -17.72
C ALA A 83 -19.58 -2.70 -18.08
N VAL A 84 -18.53 -2.41 -17.32
CA VAL A 84 -17.65 -1.26 -17.54
C VAL A 84 -16.43 -1.69 -18.33
N ASN A 85 -16.11 -0.93 -19.40
CA ASN A 85 -14.84 -1.10 -20.10
C ASN A 85 -13.74 -0.29 -19.39
N TRP A 86 -13.17 -0.91 -18.33
CA TRP A 86 -12.17 -0.27 -17.48
C TRP A 86 -10.96 0.27 -18.23
N TYR A 87 -10.55 -0.38 -19.33
CA TYR A 87 -9.39 0.01 -20.12
C TYR A 87 -9.65 1.24 -21.00
N GLN A 88 -10.89 1.48 -21.41
CA GLN A 88 -11.27 2.66 -22.23
C GLN A 88 -11.64 3.87 -21.37
N GLU A 89 -12.08 3.65 -20.14
CA GLU A 89 -12.56 4.68 -19.24
C GLU A 89 -11.42 5.36 -18.45
N LYS A 90 -10.88 6.44 -19.00
CA LYS A 90 -9.72 7.17 -18.44
C LYS A 90 -9.93 7.65 -17.00
N LYS A 91 -11.16 7.90 -16.57
CA LYS A 91 -11.50 8.45 -15.24
C LYS A 91 -11.13 7.49 -14.08
N TYR A 92 -11.10 6.19 -14.32
CA TYR A 92 -10.79 5.20 -13.27
C TYR A 92 -9.29 4.95 -13.11
N TRP A 93 -8.47 5.24 -14.14
CA TRP A 93 -7.05 4.94 -14.15
C TRP A 93 -6.25 5.53 -12.98
N PRO A 94 -6.50 6.79 -12.55
CA PRO A 94 -5.78 7.30 -11.38
C PRO A 94 -5.94 6.43 -10.14
N PHE A 95 -7.16 5.97 -9.87
CA PHE A 95 -7.44 5.11 -8.71
C PHE A 95 -6.86 3.71 -8.87
N ILE A 96 -6.97 3.11 -10.06
CA ILE A 96 -6.43 1.79 -10.36
C ILE A 96 -4.91 1.80 -10.20
N LEU A 97 -4.21 2.79 -10.75
CA LEU A 97 -2.76 2.91 -10.66
C LEU A 97 -2.30 3.13 -9.20
N ILE A 98 -3.00 3.96 -8.44
CA ILE A 98 -2.69 4.15 -7.00
C ILE A 98 -2.88 2.84 -6.26
N PHE A 99 -4.00 2.15 -6.46
CA PHE A 99 -4.28 0.88 -5.80
C PHE A 99 -3.22 -0.18 -6.12
N VAL A 100 -2.93 -0.41 -7.40
CA VAL A 100 -1.96 -1.43 -7.85
C VAL A 100 -0.56 -1.11 -7.34
N SER A 101 -0.13 0.16 -7.41
CA SER A 101 1.17 0.59 -6.91
C SER A 101 1.31 0.37 -5.41
N VAL A 102 0.31 0.82 -4.64
CA VAL A 102 0.31 0.68 -3.18
C VAL A 102 0.22 -0.79 -2.77
N TRP A 103 -0.68 -1.57 -3.38
CA TRP A 103 -0.81 -3.01 -3.13
C TRP A 103 0.51 -3.75 -3.36
N LYS A 104 1.21 -3.41 -4.44
CA LYS A 104 2.50 -4.02 -4.77
C LYS A 104 3.61 -3.63 -3.78
N SER A 105 3.64 -2.38 -3.33
CA SER A 105 4.78 -1.84 -2.56
C SER A 105 4.58 -1.85 -1.03
N VAL A 106 3.34 -1.93 -0.56
CA VAL A 106 3.01 -1.79 0.87
C VAL A 106 3.71 -2.81 1.76
N GLY A 107 3.91 -4.04 1.27
CA GLY A 107 4.57 -5.11 2.03
C GLY A 107 6.03 -4.78 2.37
N TYR A 108 6.76 -4.19 1.43
CA TYR A 108 8.14 -3.75 1.68
C TYR A 108 8.20 -2.61 2.70
N SER A 109 7.39 -1.57 2.52
CA SER A 109 7.33 -0.44 3.45
C SER A 109 6.86 -0.86 4.85
N MET A 110 5.90 -1.78 4.92
CA MET A 110 5.40 -2.35 6.17
C MET A 110 6.51 -3.03 6.98
N ILE A 111 7.41 -3.78 6.34
CA ILE A 111 8.52 -4.44 7.05
C ILE A 111 9.46 -3.40 7.66
N ILE A 112 9.75 -2.30 6.96
CA ILE A 112 10.59 -1.22 7.48
C ILE A 112 9.94 -0.61 8.73
N TYR A 113 8.65 -0.27 8.68
CA TYR A 113 7.94 0.26 9.84
C TYR A 113 7.82 -0.75 10.97
N LEU A 114 7.58 -2.01 10.65
CA LEU A 114 7.48 -3.06 11.66
C LEU A 114 8.81 -3.24 12.42
N SER A 115 9.95 -3.18 11.74
CA SER A 115 11.26 -3.17 12.38
C SER A 115 11.40 -2.01 13.37
N SER A 116 10.93 -0.82 12.98
CA SER A 116 10.98 0.35 13.86
C SER A 116 10.03 0.22 15.05
N VAL A 117 8.83 -0.34 14.85
CA VAL A 117 7.85 -0.59 15.93
C VAL A 117 8.41 -1.59 16.94
N VAL A 118 9.00 -2.70 16.47
CA VAL A 118 9.59 -3.73 17.33
C VAL A 118 10.79 -3.20 18.10
N GLY A 119 11.50 -2.21 17.57
CA GLY A 119 12.64 -1.56 18.23
C GLY A 119 12.27 -0.57 19.35
N ILE A 120 11.00 -0.26 19.55
CA ILE A 120 10.56 0.61 20.65
C ILE A 120 10.69 -0.14 21.97
N SER A 121 11.36 0.49 22.99
CA SER A 121 11.48 -0.14 24.32
C SER A 121 10.11 -0.40 24.94
N MET A 122 9.99 -1.58 25.54
CA MET A 122 8.79 -1.99 26.27
C MET A 122 8.51 -1.11 27.48
N ASP A 123 9.54 -0.47 28.06
CA ASP A 123 9.42 0.40 29.23
C ASP A 123 8.42 1.54 29.01
N TYR A 124 8.38 2.11 27.78
CA TYR A 124 7.39 3.14 27.43
C TYR A 124 5.95 2.63 27.53
N PHE A 125 5.73 1.38 27.08
CA PHE A 125 4.39 0.79 27.11
C PHE A 125 3.98 0.34 28.50
N GLU A 126 4.93 -0.12 29.32
CA GLU A 126 4.69 -0.50 30.72
C GLU A 126 4.36 0.73 31.56
N ALA A 127 5.13 1.80 31.46
CA ALA A 127 4.85 3.06 32.13
C ALA A 127 3.45 3.59 31.73
N ALA A 128 3.15 3.62 30.44
CA ALA A 128 1.84 4.07 29.96
C ALA A 128 0.68 3.19 30.46
N LYS A 129 0.88 1.88 30.65
CA LYS A 129 -0.13 0.99 31.23
C LYS A 129 -0.37 1.30 32.71
N ILE A 130 0.70 1.58 33.47
CA ILE A 130 0.59 1.99 34.88
C ILE A 130 -0.20 3.28 35.00
N ASP A 131 0.00 4.23 34.08
CA ASP A 131 -0.76 5.48 33.97
C ASP A 131 -2.21 5.30 33.45
N GLY A 132 -2.63 4.06 33.16
CA GLY A 132 -3.98 3.75 32.69
C GLY A 132 -4.22 4.05 31.19
N ALA A 133 -3.18 4.25 30.40
CA ALA A 133 -3.33 4.53 28.97
C ALA A 133 -3.90 3.34 28.20
N SER A 134 -4.96 3.60 27.41
CA SER A 134 -5.55 2.62 26.51
C SER A 134 -4.59 2.28 25.36
N LYS A 135 -4.82 1.16 24.67
CA LYS A 135 -4.03 0.77 23.47
C LYS A 135 -3.99 1.87 22.39
N TRP A 136 -5.12 2.52 22.16
CA TRP A 136 -5.18 3.63 21.19
C TRP A 136 -4.32 4.82 21.62
N GLN A 137 -4.29 5.15 22.91
CA GLN A 137 -3.42 6.19 23.44
C GLN A 137 -1.95 5.82 23.30
N GLN A 138 -1.58 4.56 23.57
CA GLN A 138 -0.22 4.07 23.37
C GLN A 138 0.20 4.18 21.90
N ILE A 139 -0.66 3.80 20.95
CA ILE A 139 -0.39 3.96 19.51
C ILE A 139 -0.21 5.45 19.16
N LYS A 140 -1.14 6.29 19.59
CA LYS A 140 -1.15 7.71 19.21
C LYS A 140 0.00 8.51 19.82
N TYR A 141 0.35 8.24 21.07
CA TYR A 141 1.31 9.08 21.81
C TYR A 141 2.69 8.46 21.99
N ILE A 142 2.85 7.15 21.75
CA ILE A 142 4.14 6.48 21.83
C ILE A 142 4.55 5.99 20.43
N THR A 143 3.78 5.06 19.85
CA THR A 143 4.19 4.39 18.61
C THR A 143 4.31 5.37 17.44
N LEU A 144 3.28 6.15 17.11
CA LEU A 144 3.29 7.07 15.98
C LEU A 144 4.37 8.15 16.09
N PRO A 145 4.59 8.82 17.25
CA PRO A 145 5.68 9.78 17.39
C PRO A 145 7.07 9.16 17.20
N LEU A 146 7.29 7.95 17.72
CA LEU A 146 8.57 7.26 17.60
C LEU A 146 8.84 6.68 16.19
N LEU A 147 7.81 6.57 15.34
CA LEU A 147 7.96 6.23 13.92
C LEU A 147 8.32 7.43 13.04
N LYS A 148 8.22 8.67 13.53
CA LYS A 148 8.55 9.87 12.75
C LYS A 148 9.93 9.84 12.08
N PRO A 149 11.03 9.41 12.75
CA PRO A 149 12.34 9.34 12.11
C PRO A 149 12.33 8.43 10.87
N THR A 150 11.71 7.25 10.98
CA THR A 150 11.58 6.31 9.86
C THR A 150 10.75 6.91 8.72
N LEU A 151 9.62 7.57 9.04
CA LEU A 151 8.80 8.25 8.05
C LEU A 151 9.59 9.37 7.33
N ILE A 152 10.36 10.17 8.06
CA ILE A 152 11.20 11.23 7.49
C ILE A 152 12.25 10.63 6.56
N THR A 153 12.90 9.55 6.96
CA THR A 153 13.89 8.86 6.11
C THR A 153 13.26 8.37 4.81
N LEU A 154 12.11 7.70 4.87
CA LEU A 154 11.38 7.24 3.68
C LEU A 154 10.87 8.41 2.83
N PHE A 155 10.49 9.53 3.46
CA PHE A 155 10.12 10.75 2.75
C PHE A 155 11.29 11.33 1.95
N ILE A 156 12.46 11.46 2.56
CA ILE A 156 13.67 11.96 1.86
C ILE A 156 14.02 11.07 0.67
N LEU A 157 13.96 9.73 0.85
CA LEU A 157 14.21 8.78 -0.23
C LEU A 157 13.17 8.91 -1.36
N SER A 158 11.90 9.14 -1.03
CA SER A 158 10.83 9.30 -2.02
C SER A 158 10.96 10.62 -2.79
N VAL A 159 11.36 11.71 -2.12
CA VAL A 159 11.62 13.00 -2.77
C VAL A 159 12.75 12.88 -3.80
N GLY A 160 13.80 12.10 -3.51
CA GLY A 160 14.86 11.79 -4.47
C GLY A 160 14.38 11.09 -5.74
N GLN A 161 13.21 10.48 -5.70
CA GLN A 161 12.61 9.75 -6.82
C GLN A 161 11.33 10.41 -7.38
N ILE A 162 10.96 11.60 -6.90
CA ILE A 162 9.66 12.24 -7.20
C ILE A 162 9.42 12.50 -8.69
N PHE A 163 10.48 12.66 -9.47
CA PHE A 163 10.42 12.83 -10.93
C PHE A 163 10.56 11.52 -11.70
N ARG A 164 10.77 10.40 -10.99
CA ARG A 164 10.87 9.09 -11.63
C ARG A 164 9.47 8.52 -11.85
N SER A 165 9.21 8.11 -13.08
CA SER A 165 8.02 7.35 -13.46
C SER A 165 8.38 5.88 -13.55
N ASP A 166 7.59 5.01 -12.91
CA ASP A 166 7.78 3.57 -13.02
C ASP A 166 7.19 3.08 -14.35
N PHE A 167 8.08 2.69 -15.27
CA PHE A 167 7.68 2.17 -16.57
C PHE A 167 6.76 0.94 -16.45
N GLY A 168 7.06 0.04 -15.51
CA GLY A 168 6.25 -1.14 -15.29
C GLY A 168 4.80 -0.81 -14.92
N LEU A 169 4.60 0.13 -14.01
CA LEU A 169 3.27 0.56 -13.59
C LEU A 169 2.51 1.28 -14.72
N PHE A 170 3.12 2.31 -15.30
CA PHE A 170 2.42 3.21 -16.24
C PHE A 170 2.31 2.69 -17.66
N TYR A 171 3.12 1.71 -18.05
CA TYR A 171 3.11 1.13 -19.38
C TYR A 171 2.47 -0.26 -19.41
N GLN A 172 2.86 -1.15 -18.51
CA GLN A 172 2.40 -2.54 -18.58
C GLN A 172 1.00 -2.73 -17.99
N VAL A 173 0.65 -2.06 -16.88
CA VAL A 173 -0.66 -2.25 -16.26
C VAL A 173 -1.82 -1.77 -17.15
N PRO A 174 -1.73 -0.62 -17.87
CA PRO A 174 -2.77 -0.22 -18.81
C PRO A 174 -2.82 -1.05 -20.09
N MET A 175 -1.89 -1.98 -20.33
CA MET A 175 -1.83 -2.84 -21.51
C MET A 175 -2.17 -2.05 -22.80
N ARG A 176 -1.29 -1.16 -23.22
CA ARG A 176 -1.48 -0.50 -24.52
C ARG A 176 -1.41 -1.57 -25.62
N SER A 177 -2.60 -1.99 -26.07
CA SER A 177 -2.79 -2.67 -27.34
C SER A 177 -2.58 -1.69 -28.49
#